data_93f4109f696b65efac46f860b4a15ec6
#
_entry.id   93f4109f696b65efac46f860b4a15ec6
#
_cell.length_a   1.000
_cell.length_b   1.000
_cell.length_c   1.000
_cell.angle_alpha   90.00
_cell.angle_beta   90.00
_cell.angle_gamma   90.00
#
_symmetry.space_group_name_H-M   'P 1'
#
loop_
_entity.id
_entity.type
_entity.pdbx_description
1 polymer ?
#
loop_
_entity_poly.entity_id
_entity_poly.type
_entity_poly.pdbx_seq_one_letter_code
_entity_poly.pdbx_strand_id
1 'polypeptide(L)'
;MERVEFVTEESVVDPITGLKSETMMLNMGPQHPATHGVLRVVLHLDGEVIVKAVPHIGYLHRGIEKLCEHITYQQCLPYTDRMDYLASICNNIGFVLAVEKLLGVQDAIPERAKTAEVIMFELGRIESHLVGIGTNALDLGAMSAFLYCFKERERIYEILETVCGARLTTSYPRVGGLPLDLPDDFEEKIRNFLKVFPKTLSEVDKLLTRNKIWIERTKGVACISPEDAIDLGLTGPALRGSGVPYDVRKAMPYLG
;
A
#
# COMPACT_ATOMS: atom_id res chain seq x y z
N MET A 1 -0.74 -30.92 -9.20
CA MET A 1 -0.85 -31.00 -7.71
C MET A 1 0.53 -31.35 -7.20
N GLU A 2 1.33 -30.35 -6.85
CA GLU A 2 2.61 -30.58 -6.17
C GLU A 2 2.32 -31.10 -4.78
N ARG A 3 2.99 -32.19 -4.43
CA ARG A 3 2.92 -32.75 -3.08
C ARG A 3 3.53 -31.75 -2.11
N VAL A 4 2.83 -31.45 -1.06
CA VAL A 4 3.38 -30.74 0.11
C VAL A 4 4.42 -31.69 0.72
N GLU A 5 5.69 -31.45 0.46
CA GLU A 5 6.78 -32.14 1.15
C GLU A 5 6.89 -31.54 2.56
N PHE A 6 6.51 -32.33 3.53
CA PHE A 6 6.82 -32.05 4.94
C PHE A 6 8.31 -32.37 5.15
N VAL A 7 9.15 -31.38 5.12
CA VAL A 7 10.54 -31.53 5.56
C VAL A 7 10.57 -31.28 7.06
N THR A 8 10.65 -32.36 7.82
CA THR A 8 11.00 -32.32 9.23
C THR A 8 12.50 -32.10 9.36
N GLU A 9 12.90 -31.18 10.25
CA GLU A 9 14.15 -31.15 11.02
C GLU A 9 14.76 -29.76 11.17
N GLU A 10 14.30 -29.01 12.15
CA GLU A 10 15.14 -28.28 13.09
C GLU A 10 14.55 -28.51 14.47
N SER A 11 15.25 -29.23 15.33
CA SER A 11 14.82 -29.40 16.73
C SER A 11 15.17 -28.13 17.50
N VAL A 12 14.15 -27.47 18.07
CA VAL A 12 14.35 -26.35 19.01
C VAL A 12 14.46 -26.93 20.42
N VAL A 13 15.48 -26.52 21.14
CA VAL A 13 15.65 -26.86 22.55
C VAL A 13 14.99 -25.78 23.38
N ASP A 14 13.96 -26.10 24.13
CA ASP A 14 13.34 -25.16 25.06
C ASP A 14 14.39 -24.71 26.10
N PRO A 15 14.69 -23.42 26.19
CA PRO A 15 15.73 -22.90 27.08
C PRO A 15 15.41 -23.06 28.57
N ILE A 16 14.15 -23.34 28.92
CA ILE A 16 13.70 -23.52 30.31
C ILE A 16 13.70 -25.00 30.72
N THR A 17 13.21 -25.86 29.84
CA THR A 17 13.01 -27.28 30.15
C THR A 17 14.12 -28.18 29.61
N GLY A 18 14.93 -27.70 28.66
CA GLY A 18 15.96 -28.50 27.98
C GLY A 18 15.42 -29.58 27.05
N LEU A 19 14.10 -29.67 26.86
CA LEU A 19 13.47 -30.66 26.01
C LEU A 19 13.60 -30.22 24.53
N LYS A 20 13.88 -31.22 23.67
CA LYS A 20 13.84 -31.02 22.22
C LYS A 20 12.40 -31.14 21.75
N SER A 21 11.87 -30.11 21.12
CA SER A 21 10.63 -30.19 20.37
C SER A 21 10.91 -30.33 18.87
N GLU A 22 10.15 -31.17 18.19
CA GLU A 22 10.18 -31.24 16.73
C GLU A 22 9.35 -30.09 16.20
N THR A 23 9.98 -29.20 15.41
CA THR A 23 9.28 -28.09 14.75
C THR A 23 8.64 -28.57 13.45
N MET A 24 7.43 -28.12 13.20
CA MET A 24 6.75 -28.32 11.93
C MET A 24 7.10 -27.17 10.98
N MET A 25 7.51 -27.50 9.74
CA MET A 25 7.70 -26.50 8.69
C MET A 25 6.40 -26.31 7.89
N LEU A 26 5.91 -25.08 7.84
CA LEU A 26 4.72 -24.70 7.09
C LEU A 26 5.06 -23.64 6.04
N ASN A 27 4.65 -23.87 4.79
CA ASN A 27 4.71 -22.86 3.73
C ASN A 27 3.40 -22.06 3.73
N MET A 28 3.47 -20.78 4.06
CA MET A 28 2.38 -19.83 3.92
C MET A 28 2.59 -19.01 2.64
N GLY A 29 1.73 -19.25 1.65
CA GLY A 29 1.88 -18.67 0.30
C GLY A 29 2.75 -19.56 -0.64
N PRO A 30 2.97 -19.12 -1.90
CA PRO A 30 2.64 -17.79 -2.46
C PRO A 30 1.16 -17.52 -2.68
N GLN A 31 0.30 -18.51 -2.71
CA GLN A 31 -1.16 -18.32 -2.80
C GLN A 31 -1.79 -18.57 -1.43
N HIS A 32 -2.00 -17.49 -0.67
CA HIS A 32 -2.63 -17.51 0.64
C HIS A 32 -3.31 -16.16 0.92
N PRO A 33 -4.52 -16.12 1.50
CA PRO A 33 -5.23 -14.86 1.76
C PRO A 33 -4.42 -13.85 2.58
N ALA A 34 -3.68 -14.31 3.59
CA ALA A 34 -2.89 -13.46 4.48
C ALA A 34 -1.53 -13.03 3.91
N THR A 35 -1.15 -13.45 2.69
CA THR A 35 0.12 -13.06 2.06
C THR A 35 -0.05 -11.96 1.01
N HIS A 36 -1.24 -11.38 0.91
CA HIS A 36 -1.57 -10.23 0.06
C HIS A 36 -1.03 -10.34 -1.39
N GLY A 37 -1.30 -11.47 -2.02
CA GLY A 37 -0.85 -11.76 -3.38
C GLY A 37 0.03 -13.00 -3.42
N VAL A 38 1.36 -12.83 -3.60
CA VAL A 38 2.27 -13.96 -3.85
C VAL A 38 3.50 -13.98 -2.92
N LEU A 39 3.43 -13.37 -1.75
CA LEU A 39 4.48 -13.51 -0.75
C LEU A 39 4.48 -14.94 -0.21
N ARG A 40 5.62 -15.61 -0.25
CA ARG A 40 5.85 -16.88 0.42
C ARG A 40 6.58 -16.65 1.73
N VAL A 41 6.05 -17.18 2.82
CA VAL A 41 6.74 -17.19 4.11
C VAL A 41 6.87 -18.64 4.57
N VAL A 42 8.08 -19.10 4.81
CA VAL A 42 8.33 -20.40 5.43
C VAL A 42 8.35 -20.22 6.93
N LEU A 43 7.40 -20.84 7.60
CA LEU A 43 7.25 -20.79 9.03
C LEU A 43 7.79 -22.07 9.68
N HIS A 44 8.55 -21.93 10.75
CA HIS A 44 8.89 -23.02 11.66
C HIS A 44 8.03 -22.86 12.90
N LEU A 45 7.21 -23.86 13.18
CA LEU A 45 6.22 -23.83 14.25
C LEU A 45 6.55 -24.85 15.33
N ASP A 46 6.43 -24.44 16.59
CA ASP A 46 6.34 -25.32 17.75
C ASP A 46 4.88 -25.33 18.22
N GLY A 47 4.13 -26.34 17.82
CA GLY A 47 2.68 -26.31 17.91
C GLY A 47 2.08 -25.18 17.09
N GLU A 48 1.45 -24.19 17.75
CA GLU A 48 0.89 -22.99 17.12
C GLU A 48 1.80 -21.75 17.27
N VAL A 49 2.96 -21.88 17.90
CA VAL A 49 3.89 -20.78 18.12
C VAL A 49 4.89 -20.70 16.98
N ILE A 50 5.00 -19.52 16.37
CA ILE A 50 5.99 -19.25 15.33
C ILE A 50 7.36 -19.06 15.99
N VAL A 51 8.28 -20.00 15.74
CA VAL A 51 9.67 -19.94 16.23
C VAL A 51 10.55 -19.15 15.24
N LYS A 52 10.30 -19.33 13.94
CA LYS A 52 11.06 -18.66 12.89
C LYS A 52 10.16 -18.41 11.67
N ALA A 53 10.34 -17.27 11.05
CA ALA A 53 9.69 -16.93 9.80
C ALA A 53 10.75 -16.50 8.78
N VAL A 54 10.73 -17.12 7.60
CA VAL A 54 11.68 -16.81 6.51
C VAL A 54 10.88 -16.35 5.30
N PRO A 55 10.88 -15.04 4.99
CA PRO A 55 10.21 -14.53 3.82
C PRO A 55 10.99 -14.85 2.54
N HIS A 56 10.30 -15.33 1.52
CA HIS A 56 10.81 -15.53 0.18
C HIS A 56 10.16 -14.52 -0.76
N ILE A 57 10.92 -13.50 -1.14
CA ILE A 57 10.51 -12.45 -2.08
C ILE A 57 10.91 -12.82 -3.51
N GLY A 58 10.34 -12.11 -4.48
CA GLY A 58 10.70 -12.27 -5.91
C GLY A 58 9.58 -12.81 -6.80
N TYR A 59 8.52 -13.37 -6.24
CA TYR A 59 7.40 -13.91 -7.03
C TYR A 59 6.64 -12.83 -7.84
N LEU A 60 6.74 -11.56 -7.43
CA LEU A 60 6.22 -10.40 -8.17
C LEU A 60 7.30 -9.63 -8.93
N HIS A 61 8.53 -10.12 -8.99
CA HIS A 61 9.60 -9.47 -9.73
C HIS A 61 9.35 -9.60 -11.24
N ARG A 62 9.18 -8.47 -11.92
CA ARG A 62 8.85 -8.39 -13.34
C ARG A 62 9.95 -7.75 -14.18
N GLY A 63 11.09 -7.43 -13.59
CA GLY A 63 12.20 -6.77 -14.26
C GLY A 63 11.89 -5.36 -14.77
N ILE A 64 11.01 -4.61 -14.08
CA ILE A 64 10.52 -3.28 -14.52
C ILE A 64 11.66 -2.31 -14.74
N GLU A 65 12.62 -2.24 -13.82
CA GLU A 65 13.78 -1.35 -13.94
C GLU A 65 14.57 -1.62 -15.22
N LYS A 66 14.82 -2.89 -15.51
CA LYS A 66 15.53 -3.29 -16.73
C LYS A 66 14.73 -3.04 -18.00
N LEU A 67 13.42 -3.21 -17.96
CA LEU A 67 12.54 -2.89 -19.08
C LEU A 67 12.55 -1.38 -19.36
N CYS A 68 12.53 -0.54 -18.33
CA CYS A 68 12.54 0.92 -18.47
C CYS A 68 13.83 1.45 -19.11
N GLU A 69 14.95 0.73 -19.06
CA GLU A 69 16.18 1.11 -19.77
C GLU A 69 16.04 1.04 -21.31
N HIS A 70 15.07 0.28 -21.83
CA HIS A 70 14.90 0.00 -23.24
C HIS A 70 13.70 0.69 -23.90
N ILE A 71 12.96 1.47 -23.15
CA ILE A 71 11.72 2.12 -23.60
C ILE A 71 11.77 3.64 -23.33
N THR A 72 10.85 4.38 -23.93
CA THR A 72 10.75 5.84 -23.69
C THR A 72 10.09 6.14 -22.34
N TYR A 73 10.27 7.36 -21.82
CA TYR A 73 9.62 7.80 -20.57
C TYR A 73 8.10 7.66 -20.60
N GLN A 74 7.45 7.97 -21.73
CA GLN A 74 6.00 7.78 -21.88
C GLN A 74 5.60 6.31 -21.80
N GLN A 75 6.42 5.41 -22.32
CA GLN A 75 6.19 3.96 -22.24
C GLN A 75 6.47 3.39 -20.85
N CYS A 76 7.29 4.07 -20.02
CA CYS A 76 7.52 3.67 -18.63
C CYS A 76 6.28 3.92 -17.75
N LEU A 77 5.47 4.92 -18.05
CA LEU A 77 4.36 5.34 -17.20
C LEU A 77 3.39 4.19 -16.85
N PRO A 78 2.90 3.36 -17.79
CA PRO A 78 2.05 2.21 -17.45
C PRO A 78 2.72 1.17 -16.54
N TYR A 79 4.03 1.09 -16.50
CA TYR A 79 4.72 0.20 -15.56
C TYR A 79 4.67 0.74 -14.14
N THR A 80 4.72 2.06 -13.96
CA THR A 80 4.63 2.67 -12.63
C THR A 80 3.27 2.45 -11.97
N ASP A 81 2.17 2.37 -12.73
CA ASP A 81 0.85 1.99 -12.21
C ASP A 81 0.87 0.66 -11.47
N ARG A 82 1.71 -0.27 -11.91
CA ARG A 82 1.74 -1.66 -11.45
C ARG A 82 2.80 -1.93 -10.39
N MET A 83 3.45 -0.89 -9.90
CA MET A 83 4.38 -0.98 -8.77
C MET A 83 3.59 -1.08 -7.46
N ASP A 84 3.18 0.03 -6.89
CA ASP A 84 2.14 0.06 -5.87
C ASP A 84 0.78 0.27 -6.54
N TYR A 85 0.14 -0.80 -6.97
CA TYR A 85 -1.10 -0.73 -7.75
C TYR A 85 -2.32 -0.24 -6.94
N LEU A 86 -2.20 -0.16 -5.61
CA LEU A 86 -3.22 0.42 -4.73
C LEU A 86 -3.16 1.95 -4.68
N ALA A 87 -2.02 2.52 -5.07
CA ALA A 87 -1.80 3.95 -5.18
C ALA A 87 -1.20 4.29 -6.56
N SER A 88 -1.76 3.71 -7.64
CA SER A 88 -1.20 3.77 -8.98
C SER A 88 -0.91 5.19 -9.44
N ILE A 89 -1.85 6.11 -9.22
CA ILE A 89 -1.68 7.53 -9.59
C ILE A 89 -0.54 8.22 -8.81
N CYS A 90 -0.28 7.79 -7.58
CA CYS A 90 0.83 8.32 -6.79
C CYS A 90 2.18 7.93 -7.40
N ASN A 91 2.31 6.69 -7.89
CA ASN A 91 3.51 6.25 -8.60
C ASN A 91 3.72 6.98 -9.91
N ASN A 92 2.63 7.17 -10.68
CA ASN A 92 2.69 7.94 -11.93
C ASN A 92 3.20 9.36 -11.68
N ILE A 93 2.60 10.07 -10.71
CA ILE A 93 3.00 11.45 -10.38
C ILE A 93 4.45 11.50 -9.90
N GLY A 94 4.86 10.57 -9.04
CA GLY A 94 6.26 10.50 -8.58
C GLY A 94 7.25 10.34 -9.74
N PHE A 95 6.92 9.49 -10.72
CA PHE A 95 7.73 9.32 -11.93
C PHE A 95 7.73 10.56 -12.80
N VAL A 96 6.55 11.16 -13.06
CA VAL A 96 6.40 12.36 -13.88
C VAL A 96 7.19 13.53 -13.28
N LEU A 97 7.06 13.78 -11.98
CA LEU A 97 7.82 14.82 -11.27
C LEU A 97 9.35 14.64 -11.40
N ALA A 98 9.82 13.40 -11.34
CA ALA A 98 11.25 13.11 -11.52
C ALA A 98 11.73 13.45 -12.94
N VAL A 99 10.95 13.10 -13.96
CA VAL A 99 11.26 13.42 -15.36
C VAL A 99 11.17 14.91 -15.62
N GLU A 100 10.15 15.60 -15.12
CA GLU A 100 9.97 17.05 -15.25
C GLU A 100 11.11 17.83 -14.61
N LYS A 101 11.56 17.38 -13.43
CA LYS A 101 12.72 17.94 -12.77
C LYS A 101 14.00 17.75 -13.59
N LEU A 102 14.17 16.56 -14.17
CA LEU A 102 15.33 16.27 -15.04
C LEU A 102 15.33 17.16 -16.29
N LEU A 103 14.17 17.43 -16.87
CA LEU A 103 14.01 18.28 -18.05
C LEU A 103 13.99 19.77 -17.72
N GLY A 104 13.82 20.16 -16.47
CA GLY A 104 13.72 21.55 -16.05
C GLY A 104 12.43 22.25 -16.50
N VAL A 105 11.33 21.51 -16.67
CA VAL A 105 10.04 22.05 -17.18
C VAL A 105 8.99 22.29 -16.12
N GLN A 106 9.30 22.09 -14.85
CA GLN A 106 8.34 22.17 -13.73
C GLN A 106 7.60 23.52 -13.65
N ASP A 107 8.31 24.63 -13.95
CA ASP A 107 7.73 25.97 -13.91
C ASP A 107 6.80 26.26 -15.10
N ALA A 108 6.89 25.47 -16.17
CA ALA A 108 6.05 25.64 -17.36
C ALA A 108 4.69 24.91 -17.26
N ILE A 109 4.50 24.09 -16.22
CA ILE A 109 3.26 23.32 -16.04
C ILE A 109 2.15 24.26 -15.55
N PRO A 110 0.98 24.26 -16.21
CA PRO A 110 -0.15 25.11 -15.81
C PRO A 110 -0.62 24.81 -14.38
N GLU A 111 -0.92 25.84 -13.59
CA GLU A 111 -1.41 25.70 -12.20
C GLU A 111 -2.68 24.85 -12.10
N ARG A 112 -3.56 24.91 -13.12
CA ARG A 112 -4.76 24.05 -13.18
C ARG A 112 -4.39 22.57 -13.24
N ALA A 113 -3.34 22.19 -13.99
CA ALA A 113 -2.86 20.81 -14.07
C ALA A 113 -2.27 20.37 -12.74
N LYS A 114 -1.42 21.18 -12.11
CA LYS A 114 -0.85 20.88 -10.78
C LYS A 114 -1.95 20.67 -9.73
N THR A 115 -2.97 21.54 -9.71
CA THR A 115 -4.09 21.41 -8.78
C THR A 115 -4.87 20.10 -9.00
N ALA A 116 -5.13 19.75 -10.26
CA ALA A 116 -5.79 18.51 -10.62
C ALA A 116 -4.96 17.28 -10.20
N GLU A 117 -3.65 17.32 -10.43
CA GLU A 117 -2.72 16.27 -9.99
C GLU A 117 -2.73 16.08 -8.47
N VAL A 118 -2.74 17.18 -7.70
CA VAL A 118 -2.84 17.10 -6.22
C VAL A 118 -4.13 16.44 -5.79
N ILE A 119 -5.27 16.81 -6.37
CA ILE A 119 -6.57 16.19 -6.03
C ILE A 119 -6.54 14.70 -6.34
N MET A 120 -6.10 14.33 -7.52
CA MET A 120 -6.02 12.93 -7.94
C MET A 120 -5.03 12.13 -7.11
N PHE A 121 -3.89 12.74 -6.75
CA PHE A 121 -2.88 12.14 -5.86
C PHE A 121 -3.45 11.81 -4.48
N GLU A 122 -4.19 12.76 -3.88
CA GLU A 122 -4.78 12.55 -2.56
C GLU A 122 -5.95 11.56 -2.58
N LEU A 123 -6.73 11.49 -3.68
CA LEU A 123 -7.72 10.42 -3.87
C LEU A 123 -7.04 9.03 -3.93
N GLY A 124 -5.95 8.89 -4.69
CA GLY A 124 -5.17 7.66 -4.73
C GLY A 124 -4.58 7.28 -3.37
N ARG A 125 -4.14 8.27 -2.59
CA ARG A 125 -3.67 8.06 -1.21
C ARG A 125 -4.79 7.57 -0.29
N ILE A 126 -5.98 8.18 -0.36
CA ILE A 126 -7.14 7.74 0.41
C ILE A 126 -7.52 6.30 0.02
N GLU A 127 -7.55 6.01 -1.26
CA GLU A 127 -7.83 4.68 -1.79
C GLU A 127 -6.89 3.62 -1.23
N SER A 128 -5.59 3.88 -1.25
CA SER A 128 -4.56 3.00 -0.71
C SER A 128 -4.71 2.80 0.81
N HIS A 129 -4.95 3.87 1.56
CA HIS A 129 -5.14 3.79 3.01
C HIS A 129 -6.39 3.01 3.39
N LEU A 130 -7.47 3.11 2.63
CA LEU A 130 -8.69 2.33 2.84
C LEU A 130 -8.43 0.83 2.67
N VAL A 131 -7.60 0.43 1.70
CA VAL A 131 -7.19 -0.98 1.57
C VAL A 131 -6.31 -1.38 2.74
N GLY A 132 -5.28 -0.59 3.07
CA GLY A 132 -4.37 -0.90 4.17
C GLY A 132 -5.12 -1.13 5.49
N ILE A 133 -6.02 -0.21 5.86
CA ILE A 133 -6.85 -0.35 7.07
C ILE A 133 -7.83 -1.52 6.95
N GLY A 134 -8.53 -1.63 5.81
CA GLY A 134 -9.54 -2.65 5.60
C GLY A 134 -8.99 -4.07 5.64
N THR A 135 -7.89 -4.34 4.96
CA THR A 135 -7.26 -5.67 4.94
C THR A 135 -6.63 -6.05 6.28
N ASN A 136 -5.96 -5.12 6.96
CA ASN A 136 -5.49 -5.36 8.33
C ASN A 136 -6.67 -5.67 9.28
N ALA A 137 -7.78 -4.96 9.14
CA ALA A 137 -8.99 -5.24 9.91
C ALA A 137 -9.56 -6.64 9.61
N LEU A 138 -9.58 -7.02 8.33
CA LEU A 138 -10.03 -8.35 7.88
C LEU A 138 -9.16 -9.47 8.45
N ASP A 139 -7.83 -9.34 8.39
CA ASP A 139 -6.87 -10.32 8.91
C ASP A 139 -7.03 -10.53 10.44
N LEU A 140 -7.44 -9.49 11.14
CA LEU A 140 -7.74 -9.54 12.58
C LEU A 140 -9.21 -9.90 12.90
N GLY A 141 -10.01 -10.25 11.87
CA GLY A 141 -11.37 -10.74 12.00
C GLY A 141 -12.46 -9.65 12.00
N ALA A 142 -12.12 -8.39 11.69
CA ALA A 142 -13.08 -7.28 11.63
C ALA A 142 -13.61 -7.04 10.20
N MET A 143 -14.32 -8.01 9.63
CA MET A 143 -14.85 -7.98 8.25
C MET A 143 -15.73 -6.76 7.96
N SER A 144 -16.53 -6.30 8.91
CA SER A 144 -17.39 -5.13 8.70
C SER A 144 -16.61 -3.87 8.36
N ALA A 145 -15.48 -3.62 9.02
CA ALA A 145 -14.62 -2.48 8.73
C ALA A 145 -14.06 -2.54 7.30
N PHE A 146 -13.66 -3.73 6.85
CA PHE A 146 -13.25 -3.96 5.46
C PHE A 146 -14.34 -3.55 4.46
N LEU A 147 -15.58 -4.00 4.66
CA LEU A 147 -16.69 -3.66 3.77
C LEU A 147 -17.00 -2.16 3.74
N TYR A 148 -16.91 -1.47 4.87
CA TYR A 148 -17.06 0.00 4.92
C TYR A 148 -15.95 0.71 4.13
N CYS A 149 -14.70 0.28 4.27
CA CYS A 149 -13.57 0.84 3.50
C CYS A 149 -13.78 0.63 1.99
N PHE A 150 -14.17 -0.56 1.57
CA PHE A 150 -14.36 -0.88 0.15
C PHE A 150 -15.56 -0.17 -0.47
N LYS A 151 -16.61 0.11 0.30
CA LYS A 151 -17.72 0.94 -0.16
C LYS A 151 -17.28 2.36 -0.55
N GLU A 152 -16.39 2.96 0.22
CA GLU A 152 -15.88 4.31 -0.12
C GLU A 152 -14.87 4.27 -1.27
N ARG A 153 -14.09 3.18 -1.38
CA ARG A 153 -13.24 2.98 -2.55
C ARG A 153 -14.03 2.94 -3.85
N GLU A 154 -15.19 2.31 -3.86
CA GLU A 154 -16.07 2.27 -5.04
C GLU A 154 -16.43 3.67 -5.53
N ARG A 155 -16.71 4.61 -4.63
CA ARG A 155 -16.98 6.01 -4.97
C ARG A 155 -15.76 6.73 -5.58
N ILE A 156 -14.56 6.41 -5.09
CA ILE A 156 -13.33 6.94 -5.68
C ILE A 156 -13.15 6.38 -7.09
N TYR A 157 -13.40 5.09 -7.30
CA TYR A 157 -13.34 4.47 -8.62
C TYR A 157 -14.28 5.11 -9.63
N GLU A 158 -15.51 5.44 -9.23
CA GLU A 158 -16.45 6.18 -10.08
C GLU A 158 -15.89 7.53 -10.52
N ILE A 159 -15.18 8.23 -9.62
CA ILE A 159 -14.51 9.50 -9.96
C ILE A 159 -13.34 9.24 -10.92
N LEU A 160 -12.46 8.29 -10.61
CA LEU A 160 -11.31 7.96 -11.46
C LEU A 160 -11.74 7.55 -12.86
N GLU A 161 -12.76 6.71 -12.96
CA GLU A 161 -13.31 6.24 -14.25
C GLU A 161 -13.81 7.38 -15.13
N THR A 162 -14.44 8.41 -14.55
CA THR A 162 -14.87 9.58 -15.32
C THR A 162 -13.73 10.47 -15.79
N VAL A 163 -12.61 10.51 -15.03
CA VAL A 163 -11.46 11.37 -15.35
C VAL A 163 -10.52 10.69 -16.34
N CYS A 164 -10.19 9.42 -16.13
CA CYS A 164 -9.16 8.73 -16.91
C CYS A 164 -9.64 7.45 -17.61
N GLY A 165 -10.92 7.07 -17.47
CA GLY A 165 -11.47 5.86 -18.08
C GLY A 165 -11.03 4.56 -17.42
N ALA A 166 -10.30 4.62 -16.30
CA ALA A 166 -9.80 3.46 -15.58
C ALA A 166 -10.10 3.55 -14.08
N ARG A 167 -10.35 2.40 -13.48
CA ARG A 167 -10.69 2.29 -12.06
C ARG A 167 -9.47 2.10 -11.16
N LEU A 168 -8.41 1.49 -11.63
CA LEU A 168 -7.25 1.12 -10.82
C LEU A 168 -5.92 1.59 -11.42
N THR A 169 -5.56 1.14 -12.60
CA THR A 169 -4.32 1.52 -13.30
C THR A 169 -4.60 2.70 -14.22
N THR A 170 -4.47 3.89 -13.69
CA THR A 170 -5.00 5.12 -14.29
C THR A 170 -4.16 5.68 -15.42
N SER A 171 -2.83 5.57 -15.35
CA SER A 171 -1.88 6.16 -16.31
C SER A 171 -2.28 7.59 -16.73
N TYR A 172 -2.81 8.39 -15.80
CA TYR A 172 -3.43 9.67 -16.13
C TYR A 172 -2.43 10.81 -16.27
N PRO A 173 -1.49 11.10 -15.33
CA PRO A 173 -0.53 12.17 -15.47
C PRO A 173 0.40 11.96 -16.66
N ARG A 174 0.89 13.04 -17.21
CA ARG A 174 1.91 13.05 -18.29
C ARG A 174 3.00 14.04 -17.95
N VAL A 175 4.18 13.85 -18.52
CA VAL A 175 5.24 14.85 -18.44
C VAL A 175 4.75 16.16 -19.10
N GLY A 176 4.67 17.23 -18.32
CA GLY A 176 4.14 18.52 -18.73
C GLY A 176 2.67 18.77 -18.36
N GLY A 177 2.03 17.88 -17.58
CA GLY A 177 0.67 18.03 -17.06
C GLY A 177 -0.25 16.86 -17.33
N LEU A 178 -1.44 17.08 -17.85
CA LEU A 178 -2.50 16.12 -18.03
C LEU A 178 -2.86 15.91 -19.50
N PRO A 179 -3.27 14.70 -19.93
CA PRO A 179 -3.65 14.42 -21.31
C PRO A 179 -4.99 15.04 -21.72
N LEU A 180 -5.88 15.20 -20.74
CA LEU A 180 -7.23 15.77 -20.90
C LEU A 180 -7.55 16.61 -19.68
N ASP A 181 -8.37 17.65 -19.87
CA ASP A 181 -8.90 18.44 -18.75
C ASP A 181 -9.90 17.64 -17.93
N LEU A 182 -10.20 18.11 -16.72
CA LEU A 182 -11.17 17.51 -15.84
C LEU A 182 -12.58 17.62 -16.43
N PRO A 183 -13.44 16.58 -16.28
CA PRO A 183 -14.85 16.65 -16.67
C PRO A 183 -15.62 17.74 -15.94
N ASP A 184 -16.67 18.29 -16.55
CA ASP A 184 -17.47 19.40 -15.99
C ASP A 184 -18.11 19.04 -14.64
N ASP A 185 -18.44 17.76 -14.43
CA ASP A 185 -19.08 17.25 -13.19
C ASP A 185 -18.07 16.82 -12.12
N PHE A 186 -16.75 16.95 -12.39
CA PHE A 186 -15.68 16.49 -11.49
C PHE A 186 -15.78 17.16 -10.11
N GLU A 187 -15.90 18.48 -10.06
CA GLU A 187 -15.97 19.23 -8.81
C GLU A 187 -17.17 18.79 -7.97
N GLU A 188 -18.33 18.58 -8.59
CA GLU A 188 -19.54 18.12 -7.91
C GLU A 188 -19.33 16.73 -7.29
N LYS A 189 -18.73 15.80 -8.03
CA LYS A 189 -18.42 14.44 -7.56
C LYS A 189 -17.49 14.47 -6.34
N ILE A 190 -16.41 15.26 -6.41
CA ILE A 190 -15.48 15.43 -5.28
C ILE A 190 -16.21 16.01 -4.05
N ARG A 191 -17.01 17.06 -4.21
CA ARG A 191 -17.74 17.68 -3.11
C ARG A 191 -18.74 16.69 -2.49
N ASN A 192 -19.39 15.86 -3.29
CA ASN A 192 -20.30 14.83 -2.83
C ASN A 192 -19.58 13.72 -2.07
N PHE A 193 -18.42 13.29 -2.55
CA PHE A 193 -17.54 12.36 -1.83
C PHE A 193 -17.14 12.92 -0.46
N LEU A 194 -16.65 14.15 -0.41
CA LEU A 194 -16.19 14.79 0.82
C LEU A 194 -17.31 15.03 1.86
N LYS A 195 -18.58 15.13 1.44
CA LYS A 195 -19.73 15.21 2.38
C LYS A 195 -19.99 13.90 3.11
N VAL A 196 -19.72 12.77 2.46
CA VAL A 196 -20.08 11.43 2.97
C VAL A 196 -18.91 10.74 3.65
N PHE A 197 -17.73 10.86 3.09
CA PHE A 197 -16.51 10.15 3.52
C PHE A 197 -16.19 10.32 5.02
N PRO A 198 -16.23 11.54 5.63
CA PRO A 198 -15.93 11.70 7.06
C PRO A 198 -16.85 10.91 7.97
N LYS A 199 -18.11 10.68 7.56
CA LYS A 199 -19.06 9.87 8.34
C LYS A 199 -18.62 8.40 8.34
N THR A 200 -18.30 7.85 7.18
CA THR A 200 -17.81 6.46 7.07
C THR A 200 -16.49 6.29 7.83
N LEU A 201 -15.58 7.26 7.73
CA LEU A 201 -14.32 7.23 8.49
C LEU A 201 -14.58 7.18 10.01
N SER A 202 -15.54 7.98 10.51
CA SER A 202 -15.94 7.94 11.93
C SER A 202 -16.58 6.60 12.33
N GLU A 203 -17.30 5.94 11.42
CA GLU A 203 -17.87 4.61 11.67
C GLU A 203 -16.76 3.55 11.76
N VAL A 204 -15.78 3.57 10.86
CA VAL A 204 -14.61 2.68 10.89
C VAL A 204 -13.77 2.91 12.16
N ASP A 205 -13.53 4.16 12.53
CA ASP A 205 -12.82 4.51 13.75
C ASP A 205 -13.51 3.92 15.01
N LYS A 206 -14.84 4.03 15.11
CA LYS A 206 -15.62 3.44 16.21
C LYS A 206 -15.54 1.91 16.25
N LEU A 207 -15.50 1.27 15.08
CA LEU A 207 -15.40 -0.19 14.99
C LEU A 207 -14.03 -0.71 15.42
N LEU A 208 -12.96 0.03 15.19
CA LEU A 208 -11.58 -0.41 15.37
C LEU A 208 -10.90 0.21 16.59
N THR A 209 -10.75 1.52 16.63
CA THR A 209 -9.82 2.22 17.54
C THR A 209 -10.09 1.94 19.03
N ARG A 210 -11.35 1.81 19.43
CA ARG A 210 -11.75 1.53 20.83
C ARG A 210 -12.22 0.09 21.04
N ASN A 211 -12.07 -0.76 20.05
CA ASN A 211 -12.47 -2.14 20.16
C ASN A 211 -11.43 -2.92 21.00
N LYS A 212 -11.89 -3.55 22.09
CA LYS A 212 -11.01 -4.29 22.98
C LYS A 212 -10.24 -5.42 22.27
N ILE A 213 -10.89 -6.16 21.39
CA ILE A 213 -10.28 -7.27 20.64
C ILE A 213 -9.19 -6.71 19.71
N TRP A 214 -9.46 -5.60 19.03
CA TRP A 214 -8.49 -4.94 18.18
C TRP A 214 -7.25 -4.49 18.96
N ILE A 215 -7.48 -3.82 20.09
CA ILE A 215 -6.39 -3.34 20.96
C ILE A 215 -5.53 -4.50 21.46
N GLU A 216 -6.15 -5.59 21.97
CA GLU A 216 -5.44 -6.77 22.48
C GLU A 216 -4.60 -7.47 21.38
N ARG A 217 -5.07 -7.46 20.14
CA ARG A 217 -4.37 -8.08 19.00
C ARG A 217 -3.28 -7.21 18.36
N THR A 218 -3.28 -5.91 18.60
CA THR A 218 -2.35 -4.98 17.94
C THR A 218 -1.37 -4.31 18.89
N LYS A 219 -1.77 -4.06 20.14
CA LYS A 219 -0.94 -3.32 21.10
C LYS A 219 0.32 -4.12 21.46
N GLY A 220 1.47 -3.51 21.23
CA GLY A 220 2.77 -4.11 21.54
C GLY A 220 3.22 -5.21 20.58
N VAL A 221 2.50 -5.42 19.46
CA VAL A 221 2.87 -6.36 18.40
C VAL A 221 3.66 -5.64 17.32
N ALA A 222 4.77 -6.25 16.85
CA ALA A 222 5.63 -5.73 15.79
C ALA A 222 6.09 -4.29 16.00
N CYS A 223 6.46 -3.94 17.22
CA CYS A 223 7.03 -2.63 17.53
C CYS A 223 8.44 -2.52 16.93
N ILE A 224 8.64 -1.53 16.07
CA ILE A 224 9.92 -1.22 15.43
C ILE A 224 10.47 0.05 16.06
N SER A 225 11.73 0.03 16.49
CA SER A 225 12.38 1.22 17.05
C SER A 225 12.56 2.32 15.99
N PRO A 226 12.67 3.60 16.36
CA PRO A 226 12.98 4.67 15.40
C PRO A 226 14.26 4.42 14.62
N GLU A 227 15.29 3.90 15.28
CA GLU A 227 16.60 3.58 14.70
C GLU A 227 16.45 2.47 13.63
N ASP A 228 15.82 1.36 14.00
CA ASP A 228 15.58 0.24 13.07
C ASP A 228 14.70 0.67 11.88
N ALA A 229 13.70 1.53 12.14
CA ALA A 229 12.82 2.03 11.10
C ALA A 229 13.58 2.87 10.06
N ILE A 230 14.57 3.67 10.49
CA ILE A 230 15.44 4.43 9.60
C ILE A 230 16.39 3.50 8.86
N ASP A 231 17.02 2.57 9.54
CA ASP A 231 17.99 1.63 8.96
C ASP A 231 17.35 0.69 7.92
N LEU A 232 16.10 0.30 8.15
CA LEU A 232 15.29 -0.49 7.20
C LEU A 232 14.72 0.35 6.05
N GLY A 233 14.90 1.67 6.05
CA GLY A 233 14.39 2.56 5.01
C GLY A 233 12.87 2.70 5.01
N LEU A 234 12.20 2.57 6.16
CA LEU A 234 10.76 2.77 6.27
C LEU A 234 10.38 4.22 5.96
N THR A 235 9.21 4.41 5.36
CA THR A 235 8.66 5.72 5.01
C THR A 235 7.19 5.83 5.38
N GLY A 236 6.63 7.03 5.23
CA GLY A 236 5.20 7.27 5.39
C GLY A 236 4.64 6.93 6.77
N PRO A 237 3.43 6.35 6.85
CA PRO A 237 2.77 6.05 8.12
C PRO A 237 3.54 5.07 9.01
N ALA A 238 4.23 4.09 8.43
CA ALA A 238 5.04 3.11 9.17
C ALA A 238 6.20 3.81 9.91
N LEU A 239 6.95 4.68 9.23
CA LEU A 239 8.04 5.45 9.82
C LEU A 239 7.53 6.40 10.92
N ARG A 240 6.43 7.12 10.66
CA ARG A 240 5.85 8.03 11.67
C ARG A 240 5.27 7.26 12.86
N GLY A 241 4.67 6.10 12.61
CA GLY A 241 4.19 5.19 13.67
C GLY A 241 5.31 4.67 14.57
N SER A 242 6.53 4.54 14.05
CA SER A 242 7.73 4.19 14.81
C SER A 242 8.35 5.36 15.59
N GLY A 243 7.72 6.56 15.56
CA GLY A 243 8.14 7.73 16.33
C GLY A 243 9.07 8.71 15.60
N VAL A 244 9.36 8.49 14.32
CA VAL A 244 10.17 9.41 13.51
C VAL A 244 9.28 10.48 12.87
N PRO A 245 9.42 11.79 13.23
CA PRO A 245 8.54 12.85 12.75
C PRO A 245 8.92 13.32 11.33
N TYR A 246 9.01 12.41 10.38
CA TYR A 246 9.34 12.72 8.99
C TYR A 246 8.11 12.62 8.08
N ASP A 247 7.85 13.70 7.35
CA ASP A 247 6.82 13.75 6.31
C ASP A 247 7.38 14.49 5.08
N VAL A 248 7.49 13.79 3.96
CA VAL A 248 8.04 14.35 2.71
C VAL A 248 7.25 15.56 2.23
N ARG A 249 5.94 15.63 2.47
CA ARG A 249 5.09 16.77 2.10
C ARG A 249 5.48 18.07 2.84
N LYS A 250 6.11 17.94 4.02
CA LYS A 250 6.63 19.06 4.81
C LYS A 250 8.11 19.30 4.53
N ALA A 251 8.89 18.21 4.39
CA ALA A 251 10.34 18.31 4.20
C ALA A 251 10.73 18.76 2.78
N MET A 252 9.99 18.31 1.78
CA MET A 252 10.19 18.65 0.37
C MET A 252 8.82 18.80 -0.32
N PRO A 253 8.13 19.94 -0.13
CA PRO A 253 6.84 20.19 -0.76
C PRO A 253 6.92 20.02 -2.29
N TYR A 254 5.88 19.48 -2.89
CA TYR A 254 5.77 19.23 -4.32
C TYR A 254 4.37 19.60 -4.81
N LEU A 255 4.28 20.00 -6.09
CA LEU A 255 3.04 20.45 -6.75
C LEU A 255 2.40 21.75 -6.16
N GLY A 256 3.16 22.55 -5.45
CA GLY A 256 2.69 23.82 -4.89
C GLY A 256 2.43 23.79 -3.39
#